data_acf239d145d5fc4fc9592363fedae81b
#
_entry.id   acf239d145d5fc4fc9592363fedae81b
#
_cell.length_a   1.000
_cell.length_b   1.000
_cell.length_c   1.000
_cell.angle_alpha   90.00
_cell.angle_beta   90.00
_cell.angle_gamma   90.00
#
_symmetry.space_group_name_H-M   'P 1'
#
loop_
_entity.id
_entity.type
_entity.pdbx_description
1 polymer ?
#
loop_
_entity_poly.entity_id
_entity_poly.type
_entity_poly.pdbx_seq_one_letter_code
_entity_poly.pdbx_strand_id
1 'polypeptide(L)'
;YGWYTRHPWGFGGRETVRVQRHLCHACQQTYAETSPWLVRRSWYCREVQRAAVDHWQHLGTSLRRTAEVMRSWMGHQERWLLWHPLASPRGERCTLSASTVHRWLDGAGQRAAESVPGQLEGIGETQELGTDGLWAKLKGQVVRVVLIAVDSVSGLIYPPVVAQNEERADGWGALLERAQAAGLDLQKLRGICSDGANGLLAYLRNALAWVEPQRCVWHIWRSLSGDLGRAVSQAVQG
;
A
#
# COMPACT_ATOMS: atom_id res chain seq x y z
N TYR A 1 4.17 35.64 -17.75
CA TYR A 1 3.30 35.20 -18.87
C TYR A 1 1.82 35.16 -18.47
N GLY A 2 1.49 35.27 -17.21
CA GLY A 2 0.12 35.34 -16.72
C GLY A 2 -0.17 34.44 -15.53
N TRP A 3 -1.41 34.50 -15.09
CA TRP A 3 -1.91 33.77 -13.94
C TRP A 3 -3.17 33.01 -14.35
N TYR A 4 -3.43 31.86 -13.74
CA TYR A 4 -4.73 31.20 -13.78
C TYR A 4 -5.13 30.77 -12.39
N THR A 5 -6.41 30.59 -12.18
CA THR A 5 -6.98 30.21 -10.88
C THR A 5 -7.33 28.73 -10.88
N ARG A 6 -7.01 28.05 -9.79
CA ARG A 6 -7.44 26.68 -9.50
C ARG A 6 -8.27 26.68 -8.22
N HIS A 7 -9.16 25.70 -8.12
CA HIS A 7 -10.03 25.54 -6.96
C HIS A 7 -9.94 24.10 -6.43
N PRO A 8 -8.79 23.68 -5.85
CA PRO A 8 -8.64 22.35 -5.32
C PRO A 8 -9.41 22.19 -4.00
N TRP A 9 -9.76 20.95 -3.69
CA TRP A 9 -10.28 20.57 -2.40
C TRP A 9 -9.15 20.32 -1.41
N GLY A 10 -9.15 21.02 -0.28
CA GLY A 10 -8.36 20.76 0.92
C GLY A 10 -9.27 20.36 2.08
N PHE A 11 -8.71 20.16 3.28
CA PHE A 11 -9.50 19.93 4.49
C PHE A 11 -10.27 21.18 4.92
N GLY A 12 -9.84 22.35 4.50
CA GLY A 12 -10.54 23.63 4.66
C GLY A 12 -11.72 23.83 3.70
N GLY A 13 -12.07 22.86 2.87
CA GLY A 13 -13.05 22.99 1.81
C GLY A 13 -12.39 23.32 0.46
N ARG A 14 -13.12 24.00 -0.42
CA ARG A 14 -12.62 24.38 -1.74
C ARG A 14 -11.85 25.68 -1.68
N GLU A 15 -10.57 25.61 -1.95
CA GLU A 15 -9.66 26.75 -1.89
C GLU A 15 -9.49 27.43 -3.24
N THR A 16 -9.21 28.73 -3.24
CA THR A 16 -8.90 29.48 -4.45
C THR A 16 -7.41 29.80 -4.49
N VAL A 17 -6.72 29.24 -5.49
CA VAL A 17 -5.27 29.36 -5.65
C VAL A 17 -4.93 29.99 -6.99
N ARG A 18 -4.13 31.05 -6.95
CA ARG A 18 -3.55 31.65 -8.15
C ARG A 18 -2.23 30.94 -8.47
N VAL A 19 -2.10 30.47 -9.69
CA VAL A 19 -0.94 29.75 -10.21
C VAL A 19 -0.28 30.58 -11.30
N GLN A 20 1.00 30.89 -11.12
CA GLN A 20 1.76 31.64 -12.12
C GLN A 20 2.17 30.73 -13.28
N ARG A 21 2.05 31.27 -14.49
CA ARG A 21 2.54 30.62 -15.72
C ARG A 21 3.77 31.38 -16.23
N HIS A 22 4.76 30.63 -16.62
CA HIS A 22 6.00 31.12 -17.19
C HIS A 22 6.11 30.64 -18.64
N LEU A 23 6.74 31.42 -19.50
CA LEU A 23 7.09 31.06 -20.85
C LEU A 23 8.60 30.84 -20.92
N CYS A 24 9.04 29.70 -21.40
CA CYS A 24 10.43 29.48 -21.74
C CYS A 24 10.74 30.18 -23.07
N HIS A 25 11.62 31.17 -23.05
CA HIS A 25 11.96 31.89 -24.26
C HIS A 25 12.78 31.05 -25.27
N ALA A 26 13.49 30.01 -24.78
CA ALA A 26 14.28 29.13 -25.63
C ALA A 26 13.43 28.12 -26.42
N CYS A 27 12.47 27.45 -25.76
CA CYS A 27 11.66 26.41 -26.40
C CYS A 27 10.20 26.83 -26.63
N GLN A 28 9.82 28.06 -26.28
CA GLN A 28 8.46 28.63 -26.42
C GLN A 28 7.36 27.80 -25.69
N GLN A 29 7.73 26.89 -24.81
CA GLN A 29 6.79 26.13 -24.00
C GLN A 29 6.41 26.88 -22.72
N THR A 30 5.16 26.73 -22.30
CA THR A 30 4.68 27.29 -21.03
C THR A 30 4.71 26.23 -19.94
N TYR A 31 5.17 26.63 -18.76
CA TYR A 31 5.09 25.83 -17.53
C TYR A 31 4.40 26.62 -16.43
N ALA A 32 3.77 25.92 -15.50
CA ALA A 32 3.13 26.51 -14.35
C ALA A 32 3.98 26.28 -13.11
N GLU A 33 4.03 27.28 -12.25
CA GLU A 33 4.64 27.14 -10.94
C GLU A 33 3.88 26.06 -10.15
N THR A 34 4.60 25.06 -9.62
CA THR A 34 4.02 24.00 -8.82
C THR A 34 4.21 24.31 -7.33
N SER A 35 3.15 24.75 -6.67
CA SER A 35 3.15 24.79 -5.21
C SER A 35 3.29 23.37 -4.64
N PRO A 36 4.08 23.14 -3.56
CA PRO A 36 4.31 21.81 -2.97
C PRO A 36 3.04 21.08 -2.55
N TRP A 37 1.99 21.81 -2.21
CA TRP A 37 0.71 21.25 -1.76
C TRP A 37 -0.31 21.04 -2.88
N LEU A 38 -0.07 21.59 -4.08
CA LEU A 38 -0.87 21.34 -5.26
C LEU A 38 -0.40 20.08 -5.99
N VAL A 39 -1.35 19.30 -6.49
CA VAL A 39 -1.08 18.17 -7.37
C VAL A 39 -1.50 18.52 -8.79
N ARG A 40 -0.60 18.33 -9.75
CA ARG A 40 -0.85 18.62 -11.16
C ARG A 40 -2.09 17.86 -11.64
N ARG A 41 -3.00 18.55 -12.32
CA ARG A 41 -4.26 18.00 -12.87
C ARG A 41 -5.17 17.30 -11.84
N SER A 42 -5.04 17.61 -10.56
CA SER A 42 -5.91 17.08 -9.50
C SER A 42 -6.87 18.17 -9.01
N TRP A 43 -8.09 17.73 -8.67
CA TRP A 43 -9.09 18.54 -7.95
C TRP A 43 -8.86 18.56 -6.44
N TYR A 44 -7.85 17.83 -5.94
CA TYR A 44 -7.57 17.65 -4.51
C TYR A 44 -6.13 18.04 -4.19
N CYS A 45 -5.94 18.66 -3.04
CA CYS A 45 -4.62 18.99 -2.52
C CYS A 45 -3.83 17.72 -2.16
N ARG A 46 -2.52 17.86 -2.06
CA ARG A 46 -1.62 16.75 -1.72
C ARG A 46 -1.90 16.16 -0.33
N GLU A 47 -2.25 17.00 0.62
CA GLU A 47 -2.59 16.59 1.99
C GLU A 47 -3.81 15.66 2.03
N VAL A 48 -4.86 15.94 1.25
CA VAL A 48 -6.05 15.08 1.15
C VAL A 48 -5.68 13.72 0.53
N GLN A 49 -4.81 13.72 -0.49
CA GLN A 49 -4.36 12.47 -1.10
C GLN A 49 -3.53 11.63 -0.11
N ARG A 50 -2.59 12.26 0.61
CA ARG A 50 -1.78 11.58 1.64
C ARG A 50 -2.66 11.02 2.75
N ALA A 51 -3.54 11.83 3.31
CA ALA A 51 -4.44 11.38 4.37
C ALA A 51 -5.36 10.22 3.94
N ALA A 52 -5.80 10.18 2.67
CA ALA A 52 -6.56 9.05 2.15
C ALA A 52 -5.72 7.76 2.07
N VAL A 53 -4.46 7.86 1.66
CA VAL A 53 -3.52 6.73 1.63
C VAL A 53 -3.23 6.25 3.05
N ASP A 54 -2.88 7.16 3.94
CA ASP A 54 -2.57 6.85 5.35
C ASP A 54 -3.77 6.22 6.06
N HIS A 55 -4.97 6.78 5.87
CA HIS A 55 -6.20 6.23 6.44
C HIS A 55 -6.47 4.80 5.96
N TRP A 56 -6.27 4.54 4.67
CA TRP A 56 -6.45 3.20 4.12
C TRP A 56 -5.41 2.21 4.67
N GLN A 57 -4.13 2.61 4.71
CA GLN A 57 -3.03 1.77 5.17
C GLN A 57 -3.15 1.41 6.66
N HIS A 58 -3.42 2.39 7.51
CA HIS A 58 -3.41 2.18 8.96
C HIS A 58 -4.72 1.58 9.49
N LEU A 59 -5.85 1.83 8.83
CA LEU A 59 -7.15 1.40 9.33
C LEU A 59 -7.75 0.22 8.53
N GLY A 60 -7.12 -0.22 7.44
CA GLY A 60 -7.58 -1.35 6.63
C GLY A 60 -9.00 -1.18 6.06
N THR A 61 -9.45 0.06 5.88
CA THR A 61 -10.82 0.35 5.44
C THR A 61 -11.00 0.13 3.96
N SER A 62 -12.23 -0.16 3.51
CA SER A 62 -12.51 -0.26 2.07
C SER A 62 -12.32 1.10 1.37
N LEU A 63 -11.98 1.09 0.08
CA LEU A 63 -11.84 2.30 -0.74
C LEU A 63 -13.07 3.21 -0.69
N ARG A 64 -14.27 2.60 -0.65
CA ARG A 64 -15.54 3.34 -0.52
C ARG A 64 -15.62 4.06 0.83
N ARG A 65 -15.27 3.36 1.91
CA ARG A 65 -15.28 3.92 3.25
C ARG A 65 -14.24 5.01 3.42
N THR A 66 -13.05 4.81 2.88
CA THR A 66 -12.00 5.85 2.83
C THR A 66 -12.49 7.11 2.12
N ALA A 67 -13.12 6.95 0.94
CA ALA A 67 -13.68 8.09 0.22
C ALA A 67 -14.80 8.80 0.99
N GLU A 68 -15.65 8.06 1.72
CA GLU A 68 -16.69 8.63 2.59
C GLU A 68 -16.10 9.46 3.73
N VAL A 69 -15.10 8.91 4.43
CA VAL A 69 -14.41 9.60 5.53
C VAL A 69 -13.72 10.86 5.04
N MET A 70 -13.00 10.79 3.92
CA MET A 70 -12.35 11.99 3.35
C MET A 70 -13.39 13.06 2.94
N ARG A 71 -14.52 12.68 2.35
CA ARG A 71 -15.61 13.62 2.05
C ARG A 71 -16.18 14.26 3.32
N SER A 72 -16.34 13.47 4.38
CA SER A 72 -16.81 13.97 5.67
C SER A 72 -15.85 15.00 6.26
N TRP A 73 -14.54 14.76 6.17
CA TRP A 73 -13.53 15.70 6.67
C TRP A 73 -13.48 16.99 5.87
N MET A 74 -13.56 16.90 4.53
CA MET A 74 -13.61 18.07 3.66
C MET A 74 -14.93 18.85 3.79
N GLY A 75 -16.04 18.17 4.03
CA GLY A 75 -17.37 18.78 4.19
C GLY A 75 -17.69 19.26 5.63
N HIS A 76 -16.90 18.89 6.63
CA HIS A 76 -17.17 19.29 8.02
C HIS A 76 -17.02 20.80 8.22
N GLN A 77 -16.12 21.43 7.48
CA GLN A 77 -15.98 22.88 7.50
C GLN A 77 -17.12 23.59 6.76
N GLU A 78 -17.73 22.98 5.74
CA GLU A 78 -18.93 23.55 5.11
C GLU A 78 -20.10 23.69 6.12
N ARG A 79 -20.26 22.75 7.06
CA ARG A 79 -21.27 22.83 8.11
C ARG A 79 -20.95 23.92 9.14
N TRP A 80 -19.68 24.15 9.42
CA TRP A 80 -19.23 25.21 10.33
C TRP A 80 -19.36 26.59 9.68
N LEU A 81 -19.07 26.70 8.38
CA LEU A 81 -19.18 27.92 7.57
C LEU A 81 -20.63 28.30 7.25
N LEU A 82 -21.60 27.37 7.34
CA LEU A 82 -23.03 27.71 7.22
C LEU A 82 -23.54 28.66 8.32
N TRP A 83 -22.80 28.81 9.40
CA TRP A 83 -23.04 29.78 10.47
C TRP A 83 -22.27 31.09 10.29
N HIS A 84 -21.41 31.19 9.26
CA HIS A 84 -20.66 32.40 8.93
C HIS A 84 -21.10 33.00 7.58
N PRO A 85 -21.40 34.32 7.51
CA PRO A 85 -21.90 34.98 6.30
C PRO A 85 -20.90 35.06 5.13
N LEU A 86 -19.70 34.47 5.26
CA LEU A 86 -18.67 34.37 4.21
C LEU A 86 -18.59 32.97 3.60
N ALA A 87 -19.56 32.08 3.86
CA ALA A 87 -19.60 30.74 3.27
C ALA A 87 -19.62 30.82 1.73
N SER A 88 -18.82 29.95 1.12
CA SER A 88 -18.68 29.84 -0.34
C SER A 88 -20.06 29.86 -1.05
N PRO A 89 -20.26 30.72 -2.05
CA PRO A 89 -21.57 30.94 -2.70
C PRO A 89 -22.05 29.79 -3.58
N ARG A 90 -21.34 28.67 -3.65
CA ARG A 90 -21.68 27.52 -4.49
C ARG A 90 -21.71 26.27 -3.62
N GLY A 91 -22.86 25.79 -3.31
CA GLY A 91 -23.11 24.51 -2.62
C GLY A 91 -22.59 23.28 -3.40
N GLU A 92 -21.34 23.33 -3.87
CA GLU A 92 -20.67 22.25 -4.58
C GLU A 92 -20.28 21.16 -3.56
N ARG A 93 -20.93 20.00 -3.70
CA ARG A 93 -20.58 18.83 -2.91
C ARG A 93 -19.26 18.22 -3.40
N CYS A 94 -18.38 17.88 -2.48
CA CYS A 94 -17.18 17.11 -2.80
C CYS A 94 -17.57 15.74 -3.39
N THR A 95 -17.09 15.43 -4.59
CA THR A 95 -17.43 14.22 -5.35
C THR A 95 -16.34 13.15 -5.30
N LEU A 96 -15.50 13.14 -4.25
CA LEU A 96 -14.43 12.14 -4.12
C LEU A 96 -14.99 10.72 -4.22
N SER A 97 -14.53 9.96 -5.21
CA SER A 97 -14.97 8.59 -5.47
C SER A 97 -13.96 7.55 -4.98
N ALA A 98 -14.43 6.32 -4.76
CA ALA A 98 -13.57 5.18 -4.44
C ALA A 98 -12.50 4.94 -5.53
N SER A 99 -12.84 5.14 -6.81
CA SER A 99 -11.90 5.00 -7.92
C SER A 99 -10.80 6.07 -7.92
N THR A 100 -11.10 7.26 -7.40
CA THR A 100 -10.09 8.30 -7.22
C THR A 100 -9.11 7.93 -6.10
N VAL A 101 -9.62 7.41 -4.97
CA VAL A 101 -8.78 6.89 -3.87
C VAL A 101 -7.92 5.73 -4.37
N HIS A 102 -8.48 4.79 -5.13
CA HIS A 102 -7.72 3.69 -5.72
C HIS A 102 -6.53 4.19 -6.55
N ARG A 103 -6.75 5.16 -7.45
CA ARG A 103 -5.64 5.73 -8.25
C ARG A 103 -4.55 6.38 -7.40
N TRP A 104 -4.90 6.98 -6.26
CA TRP A 104 -3.91 7.54 -5.34
C TRP A 104 -3.09 6.45 -4.65
N LEU A 105 -3.73 5.35 -4.22
CA LEU A 105 -3.06 4.20 -3.64
C LEU A 105 -2.15 3.50 -4.65
N ASP A 106 -2.65 3.29 -5.87
CA ASP A 106 -1.86 2.71 -6.96
C ASP A 106 -0.60 3.56 -7.25
N GLY A 107 -0.78 4.88 -7.43
CA GLY A 107 0.36 5.78 -7.62
C GLY A 107 1.29 5.88 -6.40
N ALA A 108 0.80 5.70 -5.17
CA ALA A 108 1.65 5.63 -3.98
C ALA A 108 2.45 4.33 -3.96
N GLY A 109 1.80 3.20 -4.28
CA GLY A 109 2.45 1.89 -4.38
C GLY A 109 3.54 1.85 -5.45
N GLN A 110 3.28 2.42 -6.62
CA GLN A 110 4.29 2.53 -7.70
C GLN A 110 5.52 3.32 -7.24
N ARG A 111 5.33 4.49 -6.62
CA ARG A 111 6.46 5.29 -6.09
C ARG A 111 7.21 4.56 -4.97
N ALA A 112 6.51 3.85 -4.10
CA ALA A 112 7.14 3.04 -3.08
C ALA A 112 7.99 1.93 -3.71
N ALA A 113 7.46 1.22 -4.71
CA ALA A 113 8.20 0.17 -5.42
C ALA A 113 9.46 0.71 -6.12
N GLU A 114 9.43 1.93 -6.66
CA GLU A 114 10.58 2.60 -7.27
C GLU A 114 11.62 3.02 -6.23
N SER A 115 11.20 3.39 -5.01
CA SER A 115 12.11 3.87 -3.95
C SER A 115 12.71 2.76 -3.09
N VAL A 116 12.09 1.58 -3.02
CA VAL A 116 12.55 0.45 -2.20
C VAL A 116 13.97 0.02 -2.51
N PRO A 117 14.40 -0.18 -3.78
CA PRO A 117 15.76 -0.59 -4.08
C PRO A 117 16.84 0.34 -3.50
N GLY A 118 16.65 1.65 -3.60
CA GLY A 118 17.59 2.63 -3.04
C GLY A 118 17.58 2.71 -1.50
N GLN A 119 16.49 2.29 -0.87
CA GLN A 119 16.40 2.24 0.61
C GLN A 119 17.01 0.96 1.18
N LEU A 120 17.13 -0.10 0.36
CA LEU A 120 17.71 -1.37 0.75
C LEU A 120 19.25 -1.35 0.72
N GLU A 121 19.85 -0.42 -0.02
CA GLU A 121 21.30 -0.22 -0.03
C GLU A 121 21.78 0.24 1.36
N GLY A 122 22.56 -0.59 2.04
CA GLY A 122 23.13 -0.30 3.35
C GLY A 122 22.26 -0.66 4.56
N ILE A 123 21.10 -1.27 4.37
CA ILE A 123 20.36 -1.91 5.46
C ILE A 123 21.04 -3.25 5.75
N GLY A 124 21.42 -3.42 6.99
CA GLY A 124 22.28 -4.48 7.51
C GLY A 124 21.95 -5.91 7.07
N GLU A 125 22.78 -6.82 7.48
CA GLU A 125 22.76 -8.21 7.01
C GLU A 125 21.51 -8.95 7.53
N THR A 126 20.51 -9.11 6.67
CA THR A 126 19.34 -9.95 6.97
C THR A 126 19.76 -11.40 7.15
N GLN A 127 19.55 -11.96 8.33
CA GLN A 127 19.80 -13.36 8.64
C GLN A 127 18.53 -14.19 8.77
N GLU A 128 17.40 -13.55 9.04
CA GLU A 128 16.12 -14.20 9.26
C GLU A 128 15.01 -13.49 8.49
N LEU A 129 14.24 -14.24 7.72
CA LEU A 129 13.08 -13.75 7.00
C LEU A 129 11.78 -14.29 7.59
N GLY A 130 10.79 -13.42 7.73
CA GLY A 130 9.39 -13.82 7.79
C GLY A 130 8.82 -13.87 6.38
N THR A 131 8.12 -14.94 6.01
CA THR A 131 7.47 -15.07 4.71
C THR A 131 6.03 -15.50 4.86
N ASP A 132 5.16 -14.99 3.97
CA ASP A 132 3.73 -15.29 3.97
C ASP A 132 3.14 -15.17 2.56
N GLY A 133 2.00 -15.83 2.33
CA GLY A 133 1.22 -15.77 1.11
C GLY A 133 -0.11 -15.06 1.32
N LEU A 134 -0.27 -13.87 0.75
CA LEU A 134 -1.52 -13.11 0.80
C LEU A 134 -2.42 -13.46 -0.39
N TRP A 135 -3.49 -14.19 -0.17
CA TRP A 135 -4.44 -14.57 -1.21
C TRP A 135 -5.34 -13.40 -1.61
N ALA A 136 -5.26 -13.01 -2.89
CA ALA A 136 -6.08 -11.96 -3.47
C ALA A 136 -7.08 -12.53 -4.48
N LYS A 137 -8.38 -12.33 -4.22
CA LYS A 137 -9.46 -12.65 -5.16
C LYS A 137 -9.93 -11.37 -5.84
N LEU A 138 -9.52 -11.17 -7.08
CA LEU A 138 -10.03 -10.10 -7.91
C LEU A 138 -11.30 -10.55 -8.64
N LYS A 139 -12.34 -9.70 -8.65
CA LYS A 139 -13.63 -10.00 -9.29
C LYS A 139 -13.42 -10.33 -10.77
N GLY A 140 -13.86 -11.54 -11.18
CA GLY A 140 -13.75 -12.01 -12.56
C GLY A 140 -12.36 -12.51 -12.99
N GLN A 141 -11.40 -12.60 -12.07
CA GLN A 141 -10.05 -13.11 -12.35
C GLN A 141 -9.75 -14.39 -11.56
N VAL A 142 -8.74 -15.12 -12.02
CA VAL A 142 -8.18 -16.25 -11.31
C VAL A 142 -7.57 -15.76 -9.99
N VAL A 143 -7.82 -16.47 -8.90
CA VAL A 143 -7.22 -16.20 -7.59
C VAL A 143 -5.70 -16.25 -7.74
N ARG A 144 -5.02 -15.24 -7.19
CA ARG A 144 -3.56 -15.13 -7.16
C ARG A 144 -3.10 -14.99 -5.73
N VAL A 145 -1.88 -15.41 -5.46
CA VAL A 145 -1.21 -15.19 -4.19
C VAL A 145 -0.11 -14.15 -4.37
N VAL A 146 -0.04 -13.19 -3.47
CA VAL A 146 1.07 -12.26 -3.35
C VAL A 146 2.01 -12.82 -2.29
N LEU A 147 3.16 -13.31 -2.71
CA LEU A 147 4.20 -13.79 -1.82
C LEU A 147 5.00 -12.58 -1.32
N ILE A 148 5.22 -12.54 -0.02
CA ILE A 148 5.95 -11.48 0.67
C ILE A 148 7.10 -12.04 1.49
N ALA A 149 8.17 -11.25 1.62
CA ALA A 149 9.30 -11.54 2.50
C ALA A 149 9.63 -10.28 3.30
N VAL A 150 9.86 -10.44 4.59
CA VAL A 150 10.12 -9.35 5.54
C VAL A 150 11.35 -9.72 6.36
N ASP A 151 12.29 -8.80 6.49
CA ASP A 151 13.39 -8.94 7.45
C ASP A 151 12.84 -8.93 8.88
N SER A 152 13.06 -10.00 9.64
CA SER A 152 12.49 -10.18 10.97
C SER A 152 13.04 -9.17 12.01
N VAL A 153 14.19 -8.57 11.76
CA VAL A 153 14.83 -7.62 12.66
C VAL A 153 14.46 -6.18 12.36
N SER A 154 14.61 -5.76 11.09
CA SER A 154 14.36 -4.39 10.68
C SER A 154 12.88 -4.12 10.30
N GLY A 155 12.10 -5.17 10.04
CA GLY A 155 10.76 -5.05 9.50
C GLY A 155 10.72 -4.62 8.02
N LEU A 156 11.85 -4.62 7.33
CA LEU A 156 11.95 -4.27 5.93
C LEU A 156 11.22 -5.27 5.06
N ILE A 157 10.33 -4.80 4.19
CA ILE A 157 9.60 -5.64 3.25
C ILE A 157 10.35 -5.65 1.91
N TYR A 158 10.78 -6.83 1.48
CA TYR A 158 11.35 -7.03 0.15
C TYR A 158 10.28 -6.94 -0.95
N PRO A 159 10.66 -6.61 -2.21
CA PRO A 159 9.69 -6.50 -3.29
C PRO A 159 8.87 -7.78 -3.49
N PRO A 160 7.54 -7.73 -3.38
CA PRO A 160 6.67 -8.92 -3.42
C PRO A 160 6.59 -9.52 -4.82
N VAL A 161 6.16 -10.78 -4.92
CA VAL A 161 5.91 -11.50 -6.17
C VAL A 161 4.46 -11.97 -6.23
N VAL A 162 3.81 -11.82 -7.39
CA VAL A 162 2.49 -12.39 -7.65
C VAL A 162 2.67 -13.76 -8.26
N ALA A 163 2.28 -14.82 -7.53
CA ALA A 163 2.34 -16.21 -7.97
C ALA A 163 0.94 -16.78 -8.24
N GLN A 164 0.90 -17.95 -8.89
CA GLN A 164 -0.37 -18.66 -9.12
C GLN A 164 -0.90 -19.28 -7.82
N ASN A 165 -0.01 -19.87 -7.03
CA ASN A 165 -0.27 -20.43 -5.71
C ASN A 165 1.05 -20.46 -4.90
N GLU A 166 0.95 -20.77 -3.61
CA GLU A 166 2.08 -20.89 -2.68
C GLU A 166 2.65 -22.31 -2.57
N GLU A 167 1.96 -23.28 -3.14
CA GLU A 167 2.37 -24.69 -3.12
C GLU A 167 3.48 -25.03 -4.11
N ARG A 168 3.82 -24.12 -5.01
CA ARG A 168 4.84 -24.27 -6.04
C ARG A 168 6.13 -23.56 -5.65
N ALA A 169 7.25 -24.27 -5.85
CA ALA A 169 8.58 -23.77 -5.53
C ALA A 169 9.04 -22.58 -6.40
N ASP A 170 8.55 -22.49 -7.65
CA ASP A 170 8.92 -21.44 -8.60
C ASP A 170 8.53 -20.04 -8.14
N GLY A 171 7.37 -19.89 -7.51
CA GLY A 171 6.93 -18.60 -6.96
C GLY A 171 7.85 -18.12 -5.83
N TRP A 172 8.25 -19.03 -4.95
CA TRP A 172 9.17 -18.72 -3.84
C TRP A 172 10.59 -18.44 -4.33
N GLY A 173 11.06 -19.19 -5.36
CA GLY A 173 12.31 -18.89 -6.03
C GLY A 173 12.34 -17.48 -6.58
N ALA A 174 11.31 -17.09 -7.35
CA ALA A 174 11.19 -15.74 -7.91
C ALA A 174 11.14 -14.65 -6.82
N LEU A 175 10.52 -14.92 -5.66
CA LEU A 175 10.51 -14.00 -4.53
C LEU A 175 11.92 -13.77 -3.97
N LEU A 176 12.67 -14.86 -3.72
CA LEU A 176 14.02 -14.77 -3.15
C LEU A 176 15.04 -14.20 -4.16
N GLU A 177 14.94 -14.53 -5.44
CA GLU A 177 15.72 -13.90 -6.50
C GLU A 177 15.48 -12.39 -6.57
N ARG A 178 14.21 -11.97 -6.44
CA ARG A 178 13.85 -10.55 -6.44
C ARG A 178 14.32 -9.85 -5.18
N ALA A 179 14.27 -10.50 -4.02
CA ALA A 179 14.83 -9.99 -2.78
C ALA A 179 16.36 -9.86 -2.88
N GLN A 180 17.03 -10.83 -3.51
CA GLN A 180 18.48 -10.77 -3.77
C GLN A 180 18.84 -9.61 -4.70
N ALA A 181 18.09 -9.41 -5.77
CA ALA A 181 18.27 -8.26 -6.66
C ALA A 181 18.07 -6.92 -5.94
N ALA A 182 17.30 -6.91 -4.86
CA ALA A 182 17.05 -5.76 -4.01
C ALA A 182 18.05 -5.63 -2.84
N GLY A 183 19.09 -6.48 -2.76
CA GLY A 183 20.18 -6.38 -1.78
C GLY A 183 20.23 -7.46 -0.70
N LEU A 184 19.29 -8.43 -0.70
CA LEU A 184 19.38 -9.59 0.22
C LEU A 184 20.57 -10.47 -0.14
N ASP A 185 21.44 -10.73 0.82
CA ASP A 185 22.50 -11.73 0.67
C ASP A 185 22.00 -13.11 1.14
N LEU A 186 21.64 -13.96 0.19
CA LEU A 186 21.12 -15.30 0.47
C LEU A 186 22.14 -16.18 1.20
N GLN A 187 23.45 -15.93 1.09
CA GLN A 187 24.50 -16.71 1.76
C GLN A 187 24.56 -16.42 3.28
N LYS A 188 24.07 -15.25 3.70
CA LYS A 188 23.98 -14.86 5.10
C LYS A 188 22.67 -15.28 5.75
N LEU A 189 21.70 -15.71 4.97
CA LEU A 189 20.40 -16.14 5.46
C LEU A 189 20.53 -17.45 6.24
N ARG A 190 20.05 -17.46 7.47
CA ARG A 190 20.09 -18.61 8.40
C ARG A 190 18.75 -19.26 8.61
N GLY A 191 17.68 -18.45 8.64
CA GLY A 191 16.35 -18.95 8.95
C GLY A 191 15.25 -18.28 8.13
N ILE A 192 14.18 -19.02 7.86
CA ILE A 192 12.94 -18.52 7.28
C ILE A 192 11.76 -18.99 8.11
N CYS A 193 11.01 -18.03 8.67
CA CYS A 193 9.76 -18.28 9.36
C CYS A 193 8.57 -18.16 8.37
N SER A 194 7.74 -19.21 8.28
CA SER A 194 6.56 -19.24 7.38
C SER A 194 5.41 -20.00 8.02
N ASP A 195 4.24 -19.98 7.37
CA ASP A 195 3.10 -20.85 7.70
C ASP A 195 3.36 -22.34 7.40
N GLY A 196 4.43 -22.65 6.66
CA GLY A 196 4.83 -24.01 6.27
C GLY A 196 4.36 -24.41 4.88
N ALA A 197 4.17 -23.47 3.96
CA ALA A 197 3.82 -23.71 2.57
C ALA A 197 4.79 -24.73 1.92
N ASN A 198 4.22 -25.77 1.31
CA ASN A 198 5.02 -26.86 0.72
C ASN A 198 5.95 -26.41 -0.38
N GLY A 199 5.54 -25.40 -1.18
CA GLY A 199 6.37 -24.81 -2.23
C GLY A 199 7.63 -24.16 -1.68
N LEU A 200 7.54 -23.42 -0.57
CA LEU A 200 8.70 -22.85 0.10
C LEU A 200 9.63 -23.93 0.64
N LEU A 201 9.08 -24.92 1.35
CA LEU A 201 9.87 -26.00 1.90
C LEU A 201 10.59 -26.82 0.82
N ALA A 202 9.94 -27.03 -0.34
CA ALA A 202 10.56 -27.68 -1.49
C ALA A 202 11.70 -26.83 -2.08
N TYR A 203 11.50 -25.53 -2.20
CA TYR A 203 12.54 -24.61 -2.69
C TYR A 203 13.76 -24.60 -1.74
N LEU A 204 13.53 -24.45 -0.44
CA LEU A 204 14.62 -24.42 0.55
C LEU A 204 15.45 -25.70 0.50
N ARG A 205 14.81 -26.86 0.49
CA ARG A 205 15.54 -28.16 0.43
C ARG A 205 16.43 -28.27 -0.81
N ASN A 206 16.01 -27.71 -1.95
CA ASN A 206 16.74 -27.88 -3.21
C ASN A 206 17.78 -26.78 -3.44
N ALA A 207 17.49 -25.54 -3.06
CA ALA A 207 18.31 -24.37 -3.44
C ALA A 207 19.02 -23.73 -2.23
N LEU A 208 18.49 -23.86 -1.02
CA LEU A 208 18.99 -23.18 0.18
C LEU A 208 18.99 -24.16 1.38
N ALA A 209 19.60 -25.34 1.20
CA ALA A 209 19.59 -26.41 2.20
C ALA A 209 20.24 -26.04 3.55
N TRP A 210 21.00 -24.97 3.61
CA TRP A 210 21.60 -24.46 4.84
C TRP A 210 20.67 -23.52 5.63
N VAL A 211 19.56 -23.09 5.03
CA VAL A 211 18.57 -22.21 5.69
C VAL A 211 17.59 -23.06 6.46
N GLU A 212 17.44 -22.76 7.75
CA GLU A 212 16.53 -23.49 8.63
C GLU A 212 15.08 -23.00 8.49
N PRO A 213 14.14 -23.86 8.09
CA PRO A 213 12.73 -23.50 8.02
C PRO A 213 12.08 -23.56 9.41
N GLN A 214 11.50 -22.46 9.86
CA GLN A 214 10.72 -22.38 11.09
C GLN A 214 9.24 -22.16 10.78
N ARG A 215 8.38 -22.92 11.45
CA ARG A 215 6.93 -22.65 11.34
C ARG A 215 6.52 -21.50 12.23
N CYS A 216 5.73 -20.60 11.67
CA CYS A 216 5.20 -19.44 12.39
C CYS A 216 4.29 -19.87 13.54
N VAL A 217 4.65 -19.52 14.76
CA VAL A 217 3.91 -19.86 15.98
C VAL A 217 2.50 -19.30 15.95
N TRP A 218 2.29 -18.11 15.36
CA TRP A 218 0.96 -17.50 15.20
C TRP A 218 0.04 -18.36 14.32
N HIS A 219 0.53 -18.90 13.19
CA HIS A 219 -0.24 -19.76 12.31
C HIS A 219 -0.56 -21.11 12.98
N ILE A 220 0.38 -21.67 13.73
CA ILE A 220 0.15 -22.88 14.53
C ILE A 220 -0.96 -22.62 15.55
N TRP A 221 -0.84 -21.56 16.31
CA TRP A 221 -1.81 -21.19 17.35
C TRP A 221 -3.20 -20.91 16.77
N ARG A 222 -3.26 -20.18 15.66
CA ARG A 222 -4.52 -19.89 14.94
C ARG A 222 -5.21 -21.18 14.46
N SER A 223 -4.45 -22.13 13.92
CA SER A 223 -5.00 -23.42 13.49
C SER A 223 -5.55 -24.20 14.68
N LEU A 224 -4.77 -24.35 15.75
CA LEU A 224 -5.18 -25.05 16.97
C LEU A 224 -6.42 -24.42 17.62
N SER A 225 -6.47 -23.10 17.73
CA SER A 225 -7.64 -22.42 18.29
C SER A 225 -8.89 -22.56 17.44
N GLY A 226 -8.74 -22.57 16.11
CA GLY A 226 -9.84 -22.83 15.18
C GLY A 226 -10.39 -24.27 15.28
N ASP A 227 -9.52 -25.27 15.42
CA ASP A 227 -9.88 -26.66 15.59
C ASP A 227 -10.56 -26.91 16.93
N LEU A 228 -10.03 -26.33 18.00
CA LEU A 228 -10.62 -26.39 19.33
C LEU A 228 -12.00 -25.74 19.36
N GLY A 229 -12.16 -24.56 18.76
CA GLY A 229 -13.46 -23.88 18.65
C GLY A 229 -14.52 -24.72 17.93
N ARG A 230 -14.13 -25.42 16.84
CA ARG A 230 -15.02 -26.32 16.11
C ARG A 230 -15.40 -27.54 16.95
N ALA A 231 -14.44 -28.17 17.64
CA ALA A 231 -14.69 -29.33 18.50
C ALA A 231 -15.64 -28.96 19.65
N VAL A 232 -15.44 -27.79 20.30
CA VAL A 232 -16.33 -27.31 21.37
C VAL A 232 -17.74 -27.03 20.82
N SER A 233 -17.86 -26.39 19.65
CA SER A 233 -19.17 -26.11 19.04
C SER A 233 -19.92 -27.40 18.69
N GLN A 234 -19.26 -28.44 18.21
CA GLN A 234 -19.85 -29.72 17.92
C GLN A 234 -20.32 -30.46 19.21
N ALA A 235 -19.51 -30.37 20.26
CA ALA A 235 -19.86 -31.00 21.55
C ALA A 235 -21.04 -30.31 22.27
N VAL A 236 -21.28 -29.03 22.01
CA VAL A 236 -22.40 -28.28 22.61
C VAL A 236 -23.72 -28.47 21.83
N GLN A 237 -23.64 -28.80 20.55
CA GLN A 237 -24.81 -28.96 19.67
C GLN A 237 -25.35 -30.41 19.63
N GLY A 238 -24.64 -31.41 20.16
CA GLY A 238 -25.02 -32.79 20.32
C GLY A 238 -25.54 -33.11 21.72
#